data_43916c0e36cb68bc41d7f491188572b7
#
_entry.id   43916c0e36cb68bc41d7f491188572b7
#
_cell.length_a   1.000
_cell.length_b   1.000
_cell.length_c   1.000
_cell.angle_alpha   90.00
_cell.angle_beta   90.00
_cell.angle_gamma   90.00
#
_symmetry.space_group_name_H-M   'P 1'
#
loop_
_entity.id
_entity.type
_entity.pdbx_description
1 polymer ?
#
loop_
_entity_poly.entity_id
_entity_poly.type
_entity_poly.pdbx_seq_one_letter_code
_entity_poly.pdbx_strand_id
1 'polypeptide(L)'
;MNARKLGAAAGVIALIVGLFTGCGSTNSASNATSDGDSNSGTTATYSVDGAKDSIRIASGSENKEVSGAIEQAAKQSKVSVTVDYMGSLDVMDALRNKGHHAGRDYDAVWPASSMWITMGDIKHVVKDQVSTSTTPVVFGVKQSKAEELGWANTDGTTKLVSTKDI
;
A
#
# COMPACT_ATOMS: atom_id res chain seq x y z
N MET A 1 31.18 28.51 4.91
CA MET A 1 31.00 29.25 6.17
C MET A 1 29.81 30.17 6.02
N ASN A 2 28.67 29.84 6.65
CA ASN A 2 27.71 30.81 7.18
C ASN A 2 26.58 30.02 7.88
N ALA A 3 26.70 29.98 9.19
CA ALA A 3 25.67 29.48 10.09
C ALA A 3 24.56 30.54 10.21
N ARG A 4 23.31 30.14 10.08
CA ARG A 4 22.16 30.93 10.52
C ARG A 4 21.42 30.20 11.62
N LYS A 5 21.56 30.71 12.82
CA LYS A 5 20.74 30.41 13.99
C LYS A 5 19.35 30.99 13.77
N LEU A 6 18.31 30.23 14.00
CA LEU A 6 16.96 30.76 14.17
C LEU A 6 16.40 30.36 15.53
N GLY A 7 15.81 31.37 16.15
CA GLY A 7 15.37 31.40 17.49
C GLY A 7 14.03 30.70 17.76
N ALA A 8 13.85 30.40 19.03
CA ALA A 8 12.67 29.84 19.62
C ALA A 8 11.52 30.86 19.64
N ALA A 9 10.32 30.43 19.24
CA ALA A 9 9.07 31.10 19.54
C ALA A 9 8.20 30.17 20.40
N ALA A 10 8.03 30.55 21.67
CA ALA A 10 7.11 29.89 22.58
C ALA A 10 5.68 30.31 22.24
N GLY A 11 4.82 29.38 21.89
CA GLY A 11 3.38 29.53 21.70
C GLY A 11 2.61 28.77 22.76
N VAL A 12 1.84 29.49 23.55
CA VAL A 12 0.95 28.99 24.61
C VAL A 12 -0.22 28.26 23.97
N ILE A 13 -0.43 27.00 24.36
CA ILE A 13 -1.60 26.21 23.94
C ILE A 13 -2.55 26.05 25.12
N ALA A 14 -3.77 26.53 24.90
CA ALA A 14 -4.88 26.39 25.84
C ALA A 14 -5.38 24.94 25.85
N LEU A 15 -5.46 24.35 27.03
CA LEU A 15 -6.09 23.07 27.34
C LEU A 15 -7.61 23.17 27.19
N ILE A 16 -8.19 22.38 26.29
CA ILE A 16 -9.63 22.04 26.34
C ILE A 16 -9.73 20.58 26.79
N VAL A 17 -10.12 20.38 28.04
CA VAL A 17 -10.45 19.08 28.60
C VAL A 17 -11.90 18.77 28.28
N GLY A 18 -12.10 17.82 27.37
CA GLY A 18 -13.39 17.19 27.08
C GLY A 18 -13.40 15.77 27.64
N LEU A 19 -14.08 15.58 28.77
CA LEU A 19 -14.40 14.27 29.37
C LEU A 19 -15.44 13.56 28.50
N PHE A 20 -15.05 12.46 27.84
CA PHE A 20 -15.98 11.43 27.43
C PHE A 20 -15.53 10.07 27.98
N THR A 21 -16.23 9.64 29.00
CA THR A 21 -16.20 8.27 29.52
C THR A 21 -17.00 7.37 28.61
N GLY A 22 -16.36 6.40 28.00
CA GLY A 22 -16.97 5.33 27.20
C GLY A 22 -16.09 4.09 27.21
N CYS A 23 -16.58 3.05 27.90
CA CYS A 23 -15.98 1.73 28.01
C CYS A 23 -15.80 1.02 26.67
N GLY A 24 -14.71 0.25 26.55
CA GLY A 24 -14.74 -1.03 25.89
C GLY A 24 -13.89 -1.20 24.64
N SER A 25 -13.01 -2.17 24.73
CA SER A 25 -12.32 -2.90 23.67
C SER A 25 -11.01 -2.28 23.12
N THR A 26 -9.94 -2.87 23.58
CA THR A 26 -8.60 -2.78 23.00
C THR A 26 -8.57 -3.41 21.61
N ASN A 27 -8.76 -2.58 20.58
CA ASN A 27 -8.32 -2.88 19.23
C ASN A 27 -7.34 -1.77 18.85
N SER A 28 -6.11 -2.14 18.56
CA SER A 28 -5.11 -1.24 17.97
C SER A 28 -5.64 -0.73 16.66
N ALA A 29 -6.31 0.41 16.69
CA ALA A 29 -6.82 1.07 15.50
C ALA A 29 -5.66 1.79 14.81
N SER A 30 -5.24 1.28 13.66
CA SER A 30 -4.55 2.07 12.66
C SER A 30 -5.48 3.24 12.30
N ASN A 31 -5.08 4.48 12.62
CA ASN A 31 -5.82 5.68 12.25
C ASN A 31 -5.81 5.84 10.72
N ALA A 32 -6.87 5.36 10.07
CA ALA A 32 -7.17 5.71 8.70
C ALA A 32 -7.93 7.04 8.72
N THR A 33 -7.27 8.14 8.45
CA THR A 33 -7.93 9.42 8.19
C THR A 33 -8.41 9.42 6.73
N SER A 34 -9.71 9.39 6.54
CA SER A 34 -10.34 9.56 5.22
C SER A 34 -10.61 11.04 5.01
N ASP A 35 -9.77 11.70 4.21
CA ASP A 35 -10.09 13.00 3.64
C ASP A 35 -10.96 12.79 2.40
N GLY A 36 -12.15 13.39 2.41
CA GLY A 36 -13.15 13.25 1.36
C GLY A 36 -12.82 14.12 0.16
N ASP A 37 -12.16 13.55 -0.81
CA ASP A 37 -12.16 14.05 -2.20
C ASP A 37 -12.43 12.87 -3.13
N SER A 38 -13.28 13.06 -4.12
CA SER A 38 -13.89 11.99 -4.95
C SER A 38 -12.97 11.29 -5.95
N ASN A 39 -11.67 11.31 -5.68
CA ASN A 39 -10.64 10.43 -6.27
C ASN A 39 -9.72 9.87 -5.17
N SER A 40 -10.25 9.67 -3.96
CA SER A 40 -9.48 9.50 -2.74
C SER A 40 -8.91 8.08 -2.60
N GLY A 41 -7.64 7.97 -2.89
CA GLY A 41 -6.81 6.95 -2.31
C GLY A 41 -6.86 7.04 -0.77
N THR A 42 -7.00 5.90 -0.09
CA THR A 42 -6.93 5.81 1.37
C THR A 42 -5.46 5.89 1.78
N THR A 43 -5.11 6.76 2.73
CA THR A 43 -3.76 6.81 3.32
C THR A 43 -3.73 5.97 4.59
N ALA A 44 -2.70 5.15 4.76
CA ALA A 44 -2.40 4.46 6.01
C ALA A 44 -1.00 4.84 6.48
N THR A 45 -0.85 5.09 7.79
CA THR A 45 0.43 5.44 8.38
C THR A 45 0.77 4.43 9.48
N TYR A 46 1.94 3.83 9.36
CA TYR A 46 2.53 2.88 10.32
C TYR A 46 3.67 3.59 11.02
N SER A 47 3.35 4.29 12.10
CA SER A 47 4.32 5.02 12.90
C SER A 47 5.10 4.07 13.80
N VAL A 48 6.40 4.31 13.93
CA VAL A 48 7.29 3.54 14.80
C VAL A 48 7.96 4.50 15.78
N ASP A 49 7.79 4.24 17.07
CA ASP A 49 8.40 5.05 18.12
C ASP A 49 9.93 4.98 18.02
N GLY A 50 10.56 6.15 18.01
CA GLY A 50 12.01 6.26 17.86
C GLY A 50 12.53 5.94 16.46
N ALA A 51 11.65 5.91 15.44
CA ALA A 51 12.07 5.81 14.06
C ALA A 51 13.01 6.97 13.69
N LYS A 52 14.09 6.65 12.99
CA LYS A 52 15.06 7.64 12.51
C LYS A 52 14.69 8.21 11.16
N ASP A 53 13.94 7.40 10.39
CA ASP A 53 13.57 7.70 9.01
C ASP A 53 12.07 7.46 8.80
N SER A 54 11.54 8.07 7.75
CA SER A 54 10.19 7.84 7.27
C SER A 54 10.19 7.72 5.76
N ILE A 55 9.35 6.84 5.23
CA ILE A 55 9.14 6.68 3.79
C ILE A 55 7.66 6.81 3.44
N ARG A 56 7.39 7.34 2.25
CA ARG A 56 6.06 7.41 1.66
C ARG A 56 6.01 6.57 0.39
N ILE A 57 4.99 5.72 0.30
CA ILE A 57 4.83 4.74 -0.79
C ILE A 57 3.51 5.03 -1.52
N ALA A 58 3.58 5.18 -2.85
CA ALA A 58 2.39 5.11 -3.70
C ALA A 58 2.10 3.64 -4.02
N SER A 59 0.96 3.13 -3.60
CA SER A 59 0.66 1.70 -3.68
C SER A 59 -0.67 1.43 -4.35
N GLY A 60 -0.76 0.32 -5.04
CA GLY A 60 -2.03 -0.22 -5.50
C GLY A 60 -2.95 -0.57 -4.32
N SER A 61 -4.25 -0.41 -4.51
CA SER A 61 -5.25 -0.61 -3.45
C SER A 61 -5.34 -2.06 -2.95
N GLU A 62 -4.95 -3.02 -3.76
CA GLU A 62 -4.88 -4.46 -3.43
C GLU A 62 -3.90 -4.75 -2.28
N ASN A 63 -2.86 -3.93 -2.13
CA ASN A 63 -1.87 -4.09 -1.07
C ASN A 63 -2.39 -3.71 0.34
N LYS A 64 -3.64 -3.25 0.46
CA LYS A 64 -4.29 -3.06 1.77
C LYS A 64 -4.41 -4.36 2.56
N GLU A 65 -4.55 -5.48 1.87
CA GLU A 65 -4.70 -6.80 2.48
C GLU A 65 -3.45 -7.25 3.25
N VAL A 66 -2.27 -6.71 2.89
CA VAL A 66 -1.00 -7.02 3.55
C VAL A 66 -0.57 -5.96 4.58
N SER A 67 -1.51 -5.13 5.04
CA SER A 67 -1.26 -4.05 6.02
C SER A 67 -0.53 -4.53 7.29
N GLY A 68 -0.88 -5.71 7.81
CA GLY A 68 -0.20 -6.30 8.97
C GLY A 68 1.27 -6.63 8.70
N ALA A 69 1.62 -7.07 7.50
CA ALA A 69 3.00 -7.32 7.11
C ALA A 69 3.79 -6.00 6.97
N ILE A 70 3.15 -4.95 6.44
CA ILE A 70 3.75 -3.61 6.36
C ILE A 70 4.06 -3.07 7.74
N GLU A 71 3.11 -3.18 8.69
CA GLU A 71 3.31 -2.74 10.07
C GLU A 71 4.47 -3.49 10.75
N GLN A 72 4.53 -4.80 10.56
CA GLN A 72 5.62 -5.63 11.10
C GLN A 72 6.97 -5.23 10.49
N ALA A 73 7.04 -5.03 9.18
CA ALA A 73 8.26 -4.60 8.50
C ALA A 73 8.71 -3.21 8.97
N ALA A 74 7.80 -2.26 9.14
CA ALA A 74 8.07 -0.93 9.67
C ALA A 74 8.72 -1.02 11.06
N LYS A 75 8.13 -1.81 11.98
CA LYS A 75 8.67 -2.03 13.33
C LYS A 75 10.06 -2.69 13.31
N GLN A 76 10.26 -3.69 12.47
CA GLN A 76 11.55 -4.40 12.36
C GLN A 76 12.66 -3.50 11.81
N SER A 77 12.33 -2.69 10.80
CA SER A 77 13.31 -1.78 10.17
C SER A 77 13.52 -0.48 10.96
N LYS A 78 12.65 -0.18 11.94
CA LYS A 78 12.62 1.10 12.68
C LYS A 78 12.45 2.31 11.75
N VAL A 79 11.61 2.14 10.73
CA VAL A 79 11.24 3.18 9.76
C VAL A 79 9.74 3.38 9.81
N SER A 80 9.28 4.61 9.92
CA SER A 80 7.85 4.92 9.79
C SER A 80 7.44 4.87 8.32
N VAL A 81 6.32 4.21 8.04
CA VAL A 81 5.85 4.01 6.65
C VAL A 81 4.50 4.67 6.46
N THR A 82 4.37 5.52 5.47
CA THR A 82 3.08 6.05 5.00
C THR A 82 2.77 5.46 3.64
N VAL A 83 1.62 4.85 3.48
CA VAL A 83 1.17 4.26 2.22
C VAL A 83 -0.07 4.99 1.73
N ASP A 84 0.02 5.58 0.56
CA ASP A 84 -1.13 6.13 -0.16
C ASP A 84 -1.61 5.07 -1.16
N TYR A 85 -2.79 4.51 -0.90
CA TYR A 85 -3.41 3.51 -1.77
C TYR A 85 -4.18 4.20 -2.88
N MET A 86 -3.87 3.87 -4.12
CA MET A 86 -4.43 4.50 -5.31
C MET A 86 -4.54 3.52 -6.48
N GLY A 87 -5.10 3.96 -7.59
CA GLY A 87 -5.12 3.17 -8.82
C GLY A 87 -3.74 3.00 -9.44
N SER A 88 -3.53 1.91 -10.18
CA SER A 88 -2.24 1.66 -10.84
C SER A 88 -1.85 2.74 -11.86
N LEU A 89 -2.85 3.44 -12.46
CA LEU A 89 -2.58 4.58 -13.33
C LEU A 89 -1.99 5.77 -12.57
N ASP A 90 -2.47 6.04 -11.37
CA ASP A 90 -1.97 7.13 -10.52
C ASP A 90 -0.54 6.80 -10.04
N VAL A 91 -0.28 5.52 -9.69
CA VAL A 91 1.08 5.05 -9.39
C VAL A 91 2.02 5.23 -10.59
N MET A 92 1.55 4.91 -11.79
CA MET A 92 2.30 5.14 -13.03
C MET A 92 2.57 6.62 -13.27
N ASP A 93 1.58 7.49 -13.02
CA ASP A 93 1.74 8.94 -13.16
C ASP A 93 2.73 9.51 -12.13
N ALA A 94 2.77 8.97 -10.91
CA ALA A 94 3.80 9.32 -9.94
C ALA A 94 5.21 9.02 -10.50
N LEU A 95 5.41 7.86 -11.12
CA LEU A 95 6.69 7.53 -11.77
C LEU A 95 7.03 8.49 -12.91
N ARG A 96 6.07 8.80 -13.80
CA ARG A 96 6.25 9.75 -14.91
C ARG A 96 6.64 11.14 -14.43
N ASN A 97 6.19 11.52 -13.24
CA ASN A 97 6.49 12.78 -12.60
C ASN A 97 7.63 12.70 -11.58
N LYS A 98 8.54 11.71 -11.73
CA LYS A 98 9.73 11.53 -10.88
C LYS A 98 9.42 11.33 -9.39
N GLY A 99 8.37 10.58 -9.10
CA GLY A 99 7.94 10.32 -7.73
C GLY A 99 6.95 11.35 -7.18
N HIS A 100 6.45 12.28 -7.99
CA HIS A 100 5.51 13.30 -7.55
C HIS A 100 4.11 13.06 -8.11
N HIS A 101 3.07 13.05 -7.25
CA HIS A 101 1.67 12.94 -7.65
C HIS A 101 0.75 13.61 -6.64
N ALA A 102 -0.25 14.36 -7.12
CA ALA A 102 -1.26 15.03 -6.29
C ALA A 102 -0.66 15.87 -5.13
N GLY A 103 0.44 16.60 -5.39
CA GLY A 103 1.10 17.46 -4.40
C GLY A 103 1.92 16.71 -3.33
N ARG A 104 2.20 15.42 -3.53
CA ARG A 104 2.97 14.58 -2.63
C ARG A 104 4.17 13.98 -3.34
N ASP A 105 5.26 13.81 -2.59
CA ASP A 105 6.46 13.12 -3.04
C ASP A 105 6.47 11.69 -2.47
N TYR A 106 6.91 10.74 -3.29
CA TYR A 106 7.00 9.33 -2.95
C TYR A 106 8.44 8.84 -3.07
N ASP A 107 8.88 8.12 -2.04
CA ASP A 107 10.19 7.46 -1.99
C ASP A 107 10.18 6.13 -2.73
N ALA A 108 9.00 5.49 -2.81
CA ALA A 108 8.82 4.21 -3.48
C ALA A 108 7.42 4.10 -4.11
N VAL A 109 7.31 3.19 -5.07
CA VAL A 109 6.04 2.80 -5.68
C VAL A 109 5.83 1.29 -5.56
N TRP A 110 4.60 0.87 -5.33
CA TRP A 110 4.22 -0.53 -5.22
C TRP A 110 2.92 -0.82 -6.00
N PRO A 111 2.98 -0.91 -7.33
CA PRO A 111 1.82 -1.21 -8.15
C PRO A 111 1.43 -2.68 -8.12
N ALA A 112 0.24 -3.00 -8.59
CA ALA A 112 -0.28 -4.37 -8.73
C ALA A 112 0.60 -5.29 -9.61
N SER A 113 1.33 -4.71 -10.54
CA SER A 113 2.17 -5.44 -11.48
C SER A 113 3.40 -4.63 -11.87
N SER A 114 4.52 -5.31 -12.07
CA SER A 114 5.76 -4.71 -12.59
C SER A 114 5.59 -4.07 -13.97
N MET A 115 4.58 -4.45 -14.72
CA MET A 115 4.24 -3.83 -16.00
C MET A 115 4.01 -2.32 -15.87
N TRP A 116 3.37 -1.88 -14.79
CA TRP A 116 3.12 -0.46 -14.53
C TRP A 116 4.41 0.33 -14.31
N ILE A 117 5.43 -0.30 -13.71
CA ILE A 117 6.75 0.32 -13.57
C ILE A 117 7.39 0.47 -14.95
N THR A 118 7.40 -0.58 -15.74
CA THR A 118 7.96 -0.55 -17.11
C THR A 118 7.31 0.51 -17.99
N MET A 119 6.00 0.69 -17.90
CA MET A 119 5.24 1.69 -18.65
C MET A 119 5.38 3.11 -18.10
N GLY A 120 5.58 3.26 -16.81
CA GLY A 120 5.62 4.55 -16.09
C GLY A 120 7.01 5.16 -16.02
N ASP A 121 8.05 4.35 -15.86
CA ASP A 121 9.41 4.83 -15.64
C ASP A 121 10.14 5.26 -16.92
N ILE A 122 9.47 6.10 -17.70
CA ILE A 122 10.03 6.68 -18.95
C ILE A 122 11.24 7.59 -18.71
N LYS A 123 11.46 8.03 -17.48
CA LYS A 123 12.56 8.91 -17.09
C LYS A 123 13.67 8.19 -16.33
N HIS A 124 13.57 6.86 -16.21
CA HIS A 124 14.55 6.00 -15.54
C HIS A 124 14.91 6.49 -14.12
N VAL A 125 13.87 6.79 -13.32
CA VAL A 125 14.02 7.24 -11.94
C VAL A 125 14.09 6.09 -10.93
N VAL A 126 13.59 4.92 -11.32
CA VAL A 126 13.65 3.71 -10.49
C VAL A 126 15.08 3.22 -10.42
N LYS A 127 15.63 3.16 -9.20
CA LYS A 127 17.01 2.74 -8.94
C LYS A 127 17.11 1.25 -8.68
N ASP A 128 16.07 0.68 -8.05
CA ASP A 128 16.02 -0.74 -7.70
C ASP A 128 14.58 -1.23 -7.76
N GLN A 129 14.40 -2.50 -8.08
CA GLN A 129 13.10 -3.14 -8.22
C GLN A 129 13.14 -4.55 -7.68
N VAL A 130 12.19 -4.88 -6.79
CA VAL A 130 12.03 -6.21 -6.21
C VAL A 130 10.60 -6.69 -6.43
N SER A 131 10.44 -7.95 -6.87
CA SER A 131 9.13 -8.61 -6.89
C SER A 131 8.76 -9.05 -5.47
N THR A 132 7.66 -8.52 -4.94
CA THR A 132 7.19 -8.83 -3.57
C THR A 132 6.29 -10.05 -3.53
N SER A 133 5.58 -10.34 -4.63
CA SER A 133 4.66 -11.48 -4.72
C SER A 133 4.47 -11.89 -6.18
N THR A 134 4.05 -13.14 -6.36
CA THR A 134 3.60 -13.66 -7.65
C THR A 134 2.20 -14.23 -7.47
N THR A 135 1.23 -13.66 -8.17
CA THR A 135 -0.15 -14.11 -8.13
C THR A 135 -0.48 -14.81 -9.45
N PRO A 136 -0.84 -16.10 -9.43
CA PRO A 136 -1.26 -16.79 -10.63
C PRO A 136 -2.64 -16.27 -11.07
N VAL A 137 -2.85 -16.20 -12.37
CA VAL A 137 -4.19 -16.02 -12.94
C VAL A 137 -4.88 -17.38 -12.90
N VAL A 138 -6.03 -17.45 -12.23
CA VAL A 138 -6.82 -18.68 -12.09
C VAL A 138 -8.25 -18.46 -12.55
N PHE A 139 -8.86 -19.50 -13.10
CA PHE A 139 -10.26 -19.50 -13.46
C PHE A 139 -11.06 -20.28 -12.43
N GLY A 140 -12.07 -19.63 -11.84
CA GLY A 140 -13.04 -20.31 -10.97
C GLY A 140 -14.21 -20.85 -11.80
N VAL A 141 -14.47 -22.15 -11.67
CA VAL A 141 -15.57 -22.83 -12.37
C VAL A 141 -16.39 -23.59 -11.34
N LYS A 142 -17.74 -23.65 -11.53
CA LYS A 142 -18.58 -24.53 -10.68
C LYS A 142 -18.12 -25.97 -10.80
N GLN A 143 -18.06 -26.71 -9.68
CA GLN A 143 -17.61 -28.10 -9.66
C GLN A 143 -18.32 -28.98 -10.68
N SER A 144 -19.67 -28.92 -10.74
CA SER A 144 -20.47 -29.69 -11.70
C SER A 144 -20.07 -29.41 -13.16
N LYS A 145 -19.69 -28.16 -13.48
CA LYS A 145 -19.24 -27.81 -14.82
C LYS A 145 -17.82 -28.26 -15.08
N ALA A 146 -16.96 -28.22 -14.09
CA ALA A 146 -15.59 -28.75 -14.19
C ALA A 146 -15.60 -30.28 -14.41
N GLU A 147 -16.51 -31.00 -13.74
CA GLU A 147 -16.71 -32.44 -13.94
C GLU A 147 -17.20 -32.75 -15.36
N GLU A 148 -18.22 -32.02 -15.85
CA GLU A 148 -18.72 -32.15 -17.22
C GLU A 148 -17.62 -31.93 -18.28
N LEU A 149 -16.74 -30.95 -18.04
CA LEU A 149 -15.61 -30.65 -18.92
C LEU A 149 -14.40 -31.59 -18.72
N GLY A 150 -14.47 -32.48 -17.74
CA GLY A 150 -13.35 -33.38 -17.42
C GLY A 150 -12.18 -32.71 -16.72
N TRP A 151 -12.38 -31.51 -16.16
CA TRP A 151 -11.35 -30.74 -15.42
C TRP A 151 -11.29 -31.05 -13.92
N ALA A 152 -12.29 -31.74 -13.41
CA ALA A 152 -12.32 -32.27 -12.05
C ALA A 152 -12.74 -33.72 -12.05
N ASN A 153 -12.38 -34.44 -10.98
CA ASN A 153 -12.90 -35.79 -10.71
C ASN A 153 -14.21 -35.68 -9.92
N THR A 154 -15.02 -36.73 -9.98
CA THR A 154 -16.29 -36.81 -9.24
C THR A 154 -16.09 -36.86 -7.72
N ASP A 155 -14.89 -37.16 -7.24
CA ASP A 155 -14.51 -37.11 -5.82
C ASP A 155 -14.15 -35.69 -5.32
N GLY A 156 -14.27 -34.69 -6.18
CA GLY A 156 -13.96 -33.30 -5.86
C GLY A 156 -12.49 -32.92 -5.96
N THR A 157 -11.61 -33.85 -6.36
CA THR A 157 -10.21 -33.53 -6.62
C THR A 157 -10.06 -32.81 -7.95
N THR A 158 -9.19 -31.79 -7.98
CA THR A 158 -8.89 -31.02 -9.19
C THR A 158 -7.89 -31.74 -10.07
N LYS A 159 -8.07 -31.61 -11.38
CA LYS A 159 -7.07 -32.02 -12.37
C LYS A 159 -6.27 -30.80 -12.82
N LEU A 160 -5.02 -31.04 -13.16
CA LEU A 160 -4.21 -30.03 -13.81
C LEU A 160 -4.73 -29.85 -15.24
N VAL A 161 -5.22 -28.68 -15.58
CA VAL A 161 -5.75 -28.35 -16.91
C VAL A 161 -4.73 -27.46 -17.59
N SER A 162 -4.38 -27.78 -18.82
CA SER A 162 -3.46 -26.97 -19.63
C SER A 162 -4.26 -26.00 -20.51
N THR A 163 -3.58 -24.96 -21.02
CA THR A 163 -4.19 -24.03 -22.01
C THR A 163 -4.62 -24.71 -23.30
N LYS A 164 -4.26 -25.96 -23.52
CA LYS A 164 -4.70 -26.76 -24.68
C LYS A 164 -6.07 -27.42 -24.42
N ASP A 165 -6.51 -27.46 -23.16
CA ASP A 165 -7.77 -28.10 -22.74
C ASP A 165 -8.89 -27.07 -22.59
N ILE A 166 -8.59 -25.79 -22.80
CA ILE A 166 -9.50 -24.65 -22.76
C ILE A 166 -9.72 -24.13 -24.19
#